data_67515e2bfd3f7e0bca31a475cdb6a09c
#
_entry.id   67515e2bfd3f7e0bca31a475cdb6a09c
#
_cell.length_a   1.000
_cell.length_b   1.000
_cell.length_c   1.000
_cell.angle_alpha   90.00
_cell.angle_beta   90.00
_cell.angle_gamma   90.00
#
_symmetry.space_group_name_H-M   'P 1'
#
loop_
_entity.id
_entity.type
_entity.pdbx_description
1 polymer ?
#
loop_
_entity_poly.entity_id
_entity_poly.type
_entity_poly.pdbx_seq_one_letter_code
_entity_poly.pdbx_strand_id
1 'polypeptide(L)'
;MKATTSSNVREVWEEALAVIRSRISRQSFEAWFRPLALGAVEENRVQVLLPNRFFKEWFEEHYLGLLRSALEDLVFDKVEIRLVLPEKDIAATSPGQEEPPERRAPRRPRDAGAQLNPKYTFDSFVVGTSNQFAHAACMAVGEQLAKTYNPLFIYGGVGLGKTHLLHAIGHHARQRDPRIRVSYVSSEKFTNDLINAIRFDATVEFRNRYRSLDLLLIDDIQFIAGKERTQEEFFHTFNDLYDSSKQIVISSDRVPREIPTLEERLRSRFEWGLIADIQPPDLETKAAILRKKAQAQGVRLPDEVSLFIAKHVK
;
A
#
# COMPACT_ATOMS: atom_id res chain seq x y z
N MET A 1 49.02 -7.63 19.20
CA MET A 1 48.25 -8.56 18.34
C MET A 1 47.40 -9.43 19.27
N LYS A 2 46.14 -9.10 19.46
CA LYS A 2 45.17 -9.95 20.17
C LYS A 2 44.22 -10.55 19.13
N ALA A 3 44.22 -11.87 19.01
CA ALA A 3 43.28 -12.61 18.16
C ALA A 3 41.86 -12.31 18.62
N THR A 4 41.10 -11.66 17.79
CA THR A 4 39.69 -11.33 18.04
C THR A 4 38.88 -12.61 17.93
N THR A 5 38.46 -13.18 19.04
CA THR A 5 37.65 -14.39 19.12
C THR A 5 36.28 -14.10 18.53
N SER A 6 35.67 -15.05 17.79
CA SER A 6 34.36 -14.92 17.10
C SER A 6 33.23 -14.39 17.97
N SER A 7 33.28 -14.55 19.29
CA SER A 7 32.33 -13.98 20.24
C SER A 7 32.38 -12.45 20.31
N ASN A 8 33.55 -11.85 20.20
CA ASN A 8 33.75 -10.40 20.31
C ASN A 8 33.21 -9.66 19.06
N VAL A 9 33.28 -10.29 17.89
CA VAL A 9 32.80 -9.70 16.62
C VAL A 9 31.28 -9.62 16.55
N ARG A 10 30.58 -10.60 17.09
CA ARG A 10 29.13 -10.62 17.12
C ARG A 10 28.57 -9.59 18.11
N GLU A 11 29.23 -9.38 19.22
CA GLU A 11 28.91 -8.33 20.19
C GLU A 11 29.09 -6.94 19.56
N VAL A 12 30.18 -6.68 18.86
CA VAL A 12 30.44 -5.41 18.14
C VAL A 12 29.37 -5.16 17.06
N TRP A 13 28.94 -6.21 16.33
CA TRP A 13 27.89 -6.11 15.33
C TRP A 13 26.54 -5.72 15.95
N GLU A 14 26.15 -6.37 17.04
CA GLU A 14 24.89 -6.06 17.74
C GLU A 14 24.91 -4.65 18.35
N GLU A 15 26.06 -4.23 18.86
CA GLU A 15 26.24 -2.88 19.40
C GLU A 15 26.21 -1.81 18.30
N ALA A 16 26.82 -2.06 17.13
CA ALA A 16 26.69 -1.20 15.96
C ALA A 16 25.23 -1.05 15.51
N LEU A 17 24.49 -2.14 15.46
CA LEU A 17 23.07 -2.11 15.13
C LEU A 17 22.24 -1.33 16.18
N ALA A 18 22.58 -1.44 17.47
CA ALA A 18 21.93 -0.67 18.53
C ALA A 18 22.18 0.84 18.39
N VAL A 19 23.42 1.23 18.06
CA VAL A 19 23.80 2.63 17.78
C VAL A 19 23.02 3.15 16.57
N ILE A 20 22.96 2.39 15.48
CA ILE A 20 22.21 2.78 14.28
C ILE A 20 20.73 2.93 14.58
N ARG A 21 20.15 2.01 15.39
CA ARG A 21 18.74 2.06 15.79
C ARG A 21 18.38 3.34 16.56
N SER A 22 19.33 3.93 17.28
CA SER A 22 19.14 5.22 17.97
C SER A 22 19.21 6.43 17.03
N ARG A 23 19.88 6.30 15.86
CA ARG A 23 20.15 7.39 14.91
C ARG A 23 19.12 7.50 13.78
N ILE A 24 18.31 6.45 13.54
CA ILE A 24 17.32 6.44 12.45
C ILE A 24 15.93 6.08 12.95
N SER A 25 14.90 6.30 12.12
CA SER A 25 13.54 5.94 12.47
C SER A 25 13.40 4.40 12.67
N ARG A 26 12.51 3.99 13.57
CA ARG A 26 12.21 2.58 13.80
C ARG A 26 11.83 1.85 12.50
N GLN A 27 11.08 2.53 11.65
CA GLN A 27 10.64 1.99 10.36
C GLN A 27 11.81 1.77 9.40
N SER A 28 12.75 2.72 9.31
CA SER A 28 13.97 2.60 8.50
C SER A 28 14.89 1.49 9.01
N PHE A 29 15.00 1.35 10.35
CA PHE A 29 15.81 0.28 10.93
C PHE A 29 15.24 -1.11 10.60
N GLU A 30 13.95 -1.34 10.84
CA GLU A 30 13.28 -2.61 10.53
C GLU A 30 13.35 -2.95 9.02
N ALA A 31 13.30 -1.91 8.17
CA ALA A 31 13.38 -2.07 6.73
C ALA A 31 14.78 -2.42 6.20
N TRP A 32 15.83 -1.76 6.70
CA TRP A 32 17.13 -1.77 6.05
C TRP A 32 18.25 -2.43 6.85
N PHE A 33 18.14 -2.52 8.18
CA PHE A 33 19.18 -3.10 9.03
C PHE A 33 18.80 -4.47 9.59
N ARG A 34 17.53 -4.70 9.90
CA ARG A 34 17.06 -5.99 10.41
C ARG A 34 17.28 -7.18 9.45
N PRO A 35 17.19 -7.03 8.11
CA PRO A 35 17.43 -8.11 7.18
C PRO A 35 18.90 -8.42 6.93
N LEU A 36 19.83 -7.59 7.44
CA LEU A 36 21.25 -7.84 7.30
C LEU A 36 21.68 -9.02 8.18
N ALA A 37 22.54 -9.86 7.64
CA ALA A 37 23.19 -10.90 8.42
C ALA A 37 24.71 -10.72 8.36
N LEU A 38 25.36 -10.96 9.50
CA LEU A 38 26.82 -10.95 9.58
C LEU A 38 27.35 -12.22 8.90
N GLY A 39 28.21 -12.05 7.91
CA GLY A 39 28.93 -13.13 7.24
C GLY A 39 30.30 -13.40 7.88
N ALA A 40 31.27 -13.77 7.06
CA ALA A 40 32.65 -14.00 7.51
C ALA A 40 33.31 -12.67 7.94
N VAL A 41 34.14 -12.73 8.98
CA VAL A 41 34.93 -11.58 9.44
C VAL A 41 36.40 -11.98 9.45
N GLU A 42 37.20 -11.24 8.73
CA GLU A 42 38.65 -11.46 8.58
C GLU A 42 39.38 -10.15 8.91
N GLU A 43 40.19 -10.15 9.97
CA GLU A 43 40.94 -8.99 10.45
C GLU A 43 40.13 -7.65 10.40
N ASN A 44 40.28 -6.86 9.34
CA ASN A 44 39.59 -5.59 9.14
C ASN A 44 38.45 -5.65 8.09
N ARG A 45 38.04 -6.87 7.64
CA ARG A 45 36.98 -7.08 6.65
C ARG A 45 35.78 -7.71 7.27
N VAL A 46 34.63 -7.04 7.11
CA VAL A 46 33.34 -7.53 7.57
C VAL A 46 32.49 -7.85 6.36
N GLN A 47 32.11 -9.13 6.19
CA GLN A 47 31.13 -9.51 5.18
C GLN A 47 29.71 -9.33 5.73
N VAL A 48 28.88 -8.61 4.99
CA VAL A 48 27.47 -8.39 5.30
C VAL A 48 26.63 -9.06 4.22
N LEU A 49 25.83 -10.03 4.63
CA LEU A 49 24.92 -10.72 3.73
C LEU A 49 23.66 -9.88 3.54
N LEU A 50 23.28 -9.69 2.29
CA LEU A 50 22.14 -8.88 1.87
C LEU A 50 21.09 -9.77 1.18
N PRO A 51 19.80 -9.47 1.29
CA PRO A 51 18.74 -10.31 0.73
C PRO A 51 18.79 -10.48 -0.79
N ASN A 52 19.12 -9.42 -1.54
CA ASN A 52 19.16 -9.42 -3.02
C ASN A 52 19.96 -8.25 -3.58
N ARG A 53 20.15 -8.24 -4.92
CA ARG A 53 20.96 -7.24 -5.63
C ARG A 53 20.42 -5.82 -5.50
N PHE A 54 19.10 -5.62 -5.58
CA PHE A 54 18.49 -4.29 -5.43
C PHE A 54 18.72 -3.70 -4.03
N PHE A 55 18.56 -4.55 -2.99
CA PHE A 55 18.85 -4.16 -1.61
C PHE A 55 20.31 -3.71 -1.47
N LYS A 56 21.25 -4.39 -2.15
CA LYS A 56 22.66 -4.04 -2.16
C LYS A 56 22.88 -2.64 -2.74
N GLU A 57 22.35 -2.36 -3.95
CA GLU A 57 22.51 -1.08 -4.64
C GLU A 57 21.95 0.09 -3.80
N TRP A 58 20.74 -0.06 -3.25
CA TRP A 58 20.11 0.95 -2.39
C TRP A 58 20.84 1.15 -1.07
N PHE A 59 21.28 0.05 -0.44
CA PHE A 59 22.00 0.09 0.84
C PHE A 59 23.38 0.74 0.69
N GLU A 60 24.08 0.45 -0.41
CA GLU A 60 25.36 1.09 -0.76
C GLU A 60 25.23 2.61 -0.85
N GLU A 61 24.16 3.09 -1.50
CA GLU A 61 23.96 4.51 -1.72
C GLU A 61 23.55 5.27 -0.46
N HIS A 62 22.70 4.68 0.38
CA HIS A 62 22.03 5.41 1.45
C HIS A 62 22.47 5.07 2.87
N TYR A 63 22.94 3.84 3.11
CA TYR A 63 23.17 3.33 4.46
C TYR A 63 24.56 2.72 4.70
N LEU A 64 25.36 2.45 3.68
CA LEU A 64 26.72 1.90 3.85
C LEU A 64 27.60 2.85 4.65
N GLY A 65 27.50 4.17 4.43
CA GLY A 65 28.24 5.18 5.19
C GLY A 65 27.87 5.17 6.69
N LEU A 66 26.60 5.01 7.00
CA LEU A 66 26.11 4.94 8.38
C LEU A 66 26.59 3.66 9.09
N LEU A 67 26.52 2.50 8.39
CA LEU A 67 27.02 1.24 8.93
C LEU A 67 28.53 1.28 9.17
N ARG A 68 29.29 1.85 8.22
CA ARG A 68 30.73 2.02 8.35
C ARG A 68 31.10 2.88 9.55
N SER A 69 30.47 4.06 9.68
CA SER A 69 30.72 4.96 10.81
C SER A 69 30.41 4.29 12.15
N ALA A 70 29.30 3.54 12.25
CA ALA A 70 28.94 2.86 13.50
C ALA A 70 29.95 1.73 13.87
N LEU A 71 30.50 1.02 12.89
CA LEU A 71 31.52 -0.01 13.14
C LEU A 71 32.90 0.60 13.47
N GLU A 72 33.31 1.67 12.77
CA GLU A 72 34.57 2.37 13.02
C GLU A 72 34.54 3.05 14.39
N ASP A 73 33.42 3.61 14.83
CA ASP A 73 33.28 4.20 16.17
C ASP A 73 33.53 3.18 17.31
N LEU A 74 33.22 1.88 17.07
CA LEU A 74 33.35 0.82 18.07
C LEU A 74 34.70 0.09 18.03
N VAL A 75 35.32 -0.05 16.86
CA VAL A 75 36.56 -0.83 16.66
C VAL A 75 37.81 0.05 16.67
N PHE A 76 37.67 1.38 16.54
CA PHE A 76 38.75 2.36 16.47
C PHE A 76 39.75 2.13 15.32
N ASP A 77 39.32 1.41 14.26
CA ASP A 77 40.13 1.13 13.09
C ASP A 77 39.27 1.17 11.80
N LYS A 78 39.92 1.35 10.64
CA LYS A 78 39.19 1.34 9.35
C LYS A 78 38.68 -0.05 9.05
N VAL A 79 37.34 -0.15 8.88
CA VAL A 79 36.64 -1.40 8.56
C VAL A 79 36.31 -1.44 7.07
N GLU A 80 36.76 -2.47 6.36
CA GLU A 80 36.37 -2.76 5.00
C GLU A 80 35.05 -3.59 5.01
N ILE A 81 33.96 -3.00 4.59
CA ILE A 81 32.66 -3.70 4.52
C ILE A 81 32.47 -4.28 3.12
N ARG A 82 32.35 -5.60 3.03
CA ARG A 82 32.03 -6.31 1.80
C ARG A 82 30.59 -6.79 1.79
N LEU A 83 29.79 -6.23 0.89
CA LEU A 83 28.40 -6.61 0.71
C LEU A 83 28.29 -7.85 -0.20
N VAL A 84 27.73 -8.94 0.32
CA VAL A 84 27.67 -10.25 -0.35
C VAL A 84 26.21 -10.68 -0.51
N LEU A 85 25.88 -11.24 -1.67
CA LEU A 85 24.59 -11.87 -1.94
C LEU A 85 24.65 -13.36 -1.63
N PRO A 86 23.58 -14.00 -1.13
CA PRO A 86 23.54 -15.43 -0.93
C PRO A 86 23.67 -16.20 -2.26
N GLU A 87 24.52 -17.23 -2.29
CA GLU A 87 24.88 -18.03 -3.49
C GLU A 87 23.73 -18.83 -4.14
N LYS A 88 22.47 -18.64 -3.77
CA LYS A 88 21.33 -19.43 -4.26
C LYS A 88 20.82 -19.10 -5.67
N ASP A 89 21.40 -18.13 -6.35
CA ASP A 89 20.92 -17.70 -7.68
C ASP A 89 21.70 -18.23 -8.89
N ILE A 90 22.58 -19.25 -8.72
CA ILE A 90 23.37 -19.79 -9.84
C ILE A 90 23.28 -21.33 -9.94
N ALA A 91 22.15 -21.96 -9.61
CA ALA A 91 22.00 -23.38 -9.92
C ALA A 91 20.53 -23.79 -10.06
N ALA A 92 20.00 -23.62 -11.22
CA ALA A 92 18.80 -24.32 -11.65
C ALA A 92 19.05 -24.94 -13.04
N THR A 93 19.71 -26.11 -13.07
CA THR A 93 19.53 -27.08 -14.17
C THR A 93 20.09 -28.45 -13.73
N SER A 94 19.23 -29.39 -13.40
CA SER A 94 19.20 -30.76 -13.88
C SER A 94 18.18 -31.62 -13.09
N PRO A 95 17.49 -32.58 -13.75
CA PRO A 95 16.31 -33.22 -13.23
C PRO A 95 16.62 -34.55 -12.53
N GLY A 96 16.02 -34.75 -11.38
CA GLY A 96 16.08 -36.02 -10.65
C GLY A 96 14.78 -36.30 -9.93
N GLN A 97 14.03 -37.23 -10.48
CA GLN A 97 12.99 -38.11 -9.92
C GLN A 97 12.35 -37.74 -8.60
N GLU A 98 11.08 -37.40 -8.65
CA GLU A 98 10.20 -37.27 -7.50
C GLU A 98 9.02 -38.20 -7.57
N GLU A 99 8.74 -38.85 -6.45
CA GLU A 99 7.49 -39.57 -6.18
C GLU A 99 6.31 -38.59 -6.10
N PRO A 100 5.09 -38.96 -6.49
CA PRO A 100 3.96 -38.05 -6.59
C PRO A 100 3.35 -37.76 -5.21
N PRO A 101 3.25 -36.52 -4.79
CA PRO A 101 2.45 -36.18 -3.63
C PRO A 101 0.96 -36.15 -3.96
N GLU A 102 0.17 -36.71 -3.03
CA GLU A 102 -1.28 -36.72 -3.03
C GLU A 102 -1.91 -35.39 -3.45
N ARG A 103 -2.92 -35.48 -4.31
CA ARG A 103 -3.75 -34.36 -4.78
C ARG A 103 -4.44 -33.66 -3.62
N ARG A 104 -3.80 -32.64 -3.06
CA ARG A 104 -4.50 -31.62 -2.28
C ARG A 104 -5.23 -30.69 -3.24
N ALA A 105 -6.55 -30.59 -3.08
CA ALA A 105 -7.41 -29.67 -3.81
C ALA A 105 -6.80 -28.26 -3.82
N PRO A 106 -6.92 -27.50 -4.94
CA PRO A 106 -6.33 -26.18 -5.04
C PRO A 106 -6.90 -25.28 -3.94
N ARG A 107 -6.05 -24.87 -3.01
CA ARG A 107 -6.39 -23.81 -2.06
C ARG A 107 -6.68 -22.55 -2.89
N ARG A 108 -7.93 -22.10 -2.87
CA ARG A 108 -8.32 -20.81 -3.44
C ARG A 108 -7.33 -19.76 -2.98
N PRO A 109 -6.81 -18.90 -3.86
CA PRO A 109 -5.96 -17.78 -3.43
C PRO A 109 -6.73 -17.01 -2.36
N ARG A 110 -6.19 -16.91 -1.16
CA ARG A 110 -6.75 -16.03 -0.14
C ARG A 110 -6.72 -14.62 -0.71
N ASP A 111 -7.87 -13.97 -0.74
CA ASP A 111 -8.06 -12.57 -1.15
C ASP A 111 -6.93 -11.70 -0.60
N ALA A 112 -6.02 -11.29 -1.47
CA ALA A 112 -4.81 -10.56 -1.10
C ALA A 112 -5.06 -9.03 -1.02
N GLY A 113 -6.31 -8.58 -1.11
CA GLY A 113 -6.74 -7.21 -0.85
C GLY A 113 -7.09 -7.01 0.63
N ALA A 114 -6.98 -5.78 1.13
CA ALA A 114 -7.53 -5.45 2.43
C ALA A 114 -9.03 -5.82 2.42
N GLN A 115 -9.48 -6.47 3.49
CA GLN A 115 -10.90 -6.84 3.62
C GLN A 115 -11.76 -5.58 3.56
N LEU A 116 -12.83 -5.63 2.75
CA LEU A 116 -13.82 -4.55 2.73
C LEU A 116 -14.45 -4.42 4.12
N ASN A 117 -14.55 -3.19 4.62
CA ASN A 117 -15.17 -2.92 5.91
C ASN A 117 -16.68 -3.18 5.82
N PRO A 118 -17.25 -4.14 6.57
CA PRO A 118 -18.67 -4.52 6.47
C PRO A 118 -19.63 -3.41 6.88
N LYS A 119 -19.15 -2.37 7.57
CA LYS A 119 -19.96 -1.21 7.97
C LYS A 119 -20.15 -0.19 6.84
N TYR A 120 -19.35 -0.25 5.78
CA TYR A 120 -19.34 0.72 4.70
C TYR A 120 -20.07 0.17 3.48
N THR A 121 -21.39 0.28 3.51
CA THR A 121 -22.31 -0.13 2.43
C THR A 121 -23.10 1.08 1.91
N PHE A 122 -23.71 0.98 0.74
CA PHE A 122 -24.60 2.04 0.25
C PHE A 122 -25.78 2.27 1.20
N ASP A 123 -26.35 1.22 1.81
CA ASP A 123 -27.43 1.36 2.77
C ASP A 123 -27.03 2.12 4.03
N SER A 124 -25.76 2.04 4.45
CA SER A 124 -25.25 2.77 5.61
C SER A 124 -24.78 4.19 5.28
N PHE A 125 -24.65 4.54 4.01
CA PHE A 125 -24.30 5.88 3.56
C PHE A 125 -25.52 6.82 3.65
N VAL A 126 -25.33 8.07 4.06
CA VAL A 126 -26.38 9.09 4.08
C VAL A 126 -26.24 9.98 2.85
N VAL A 127 -27.25 9.96 2.01
CA VAL A 127 -27.29 10.77 0.80
C VAL A 127 -27.90 12.13 1.10
N GLY A 128 -27.27 13.19 0.65
CA GLY A 128 -27.73 14.57 0.70
C GLY A 128 -27.33 15.33 -0.56
N THR A 129 -27.71 16.60 -0.66
CA THR A 129 -27.42 17.47 -1.83
C THR A 129 -25.94 17.54 -2.17
N SER A 130 -25.07 17.48 -1.14
CA SER A 130 -23.62 17.62 -1.25
C SER A 130 -22.88 16.36 -1.78
N ASN A 131 -23.56 15.21 -1.86
CA ASN A 131 -22.92 13.94 -2.20
C ASN A 131 -23.76 13.03 -3.12
N GLN A 132 -24.96 13.44 -3.48
CA GLN A 132 -25.90 12.61 -4.26
C GLN A 132 -25.33 12.23 -5.63
N PHE A 133 -24.60 13.13 -6.28
CA PHE A 133 -23.97 12.85 -7.58
C PHE A 133 -22.89 11.78 -7.47
N ALA A 134 -21.97 11.94 -6.50
CA ALA A 134 -20.92 10.95 -6.23
C ALA A 134 -21.52 9.59 -5.84
N HIS A 135 -22.57 9.58 -5.00
CA HIS A 135 -23.28 8.37 -4.63
C HIS A 135 -23.91 7.67 -5.85
N ALA A 136 -24.61 8.42 -6.70
CA ALA A 136 -25.26 7.87 -7.90
C ALA A 136 -24.21 7.30 -8.88
N ALA A 137 -23.08 8.00 -9.07
CA ALA A 137 -21.98 7.51 -9.89
C ALA A 137 -21.38 6.20 -9.34
N CYS A 138 -21.17 6.12 -8.01
CA CYS A 138 -20.70 4.92 -7.33
C CYS A 138 -21.66 3.73 -7.48
N MET A 139 -22.97 3.98 -7.36
CA MET A 139 -24.00 2.96 -7.58
C MET A 139 -23.94 2.43 -9.01
N ALA A 140 -23.93 3.31 -10.01
CA ALA A 140 -23.87 2.95 -11.43
C ALA A 140 -22.62 2.11 -11.74
N VAL A 141 -21.46 2.47 -11.19
CA VAL A 141 -20.21 1.69 -11.32
C VAL A 141 -20.34 0.32 -10.65
N GLY A 142 -20.90 0.26 -9.43
CA GLY A 142 -21.12 -1.00 -8.71
C GLY A 142 -22.11 -1.94 -9.41
N GLU A 143 -23.07 -1.38 -10.16
CA GLU A 143 -24.04 -2.14 -10.95
C GLU A 143 -23.43 -2.73 -12.23
N GLN A 144 -22.59 -1.96 -12.93
CA GLN A 144 -22.02 -2.35 -14.23
C GLN A 144 -20.56 -1.93 -14.32
N LEU A 145 -19.67 -2.81 -13.83
CA LEU A 145 -18.24 -2.59 -13.87
C LEU A 145 -17.72 -2.35 -15.29
N ALA A 146 -16.85 -1.38 -15.43
CA ALA A 146 -16.15 -0.98 -16.66
C ALA A 146 -17.05 -0.58 -17.85
N LYS A 147 -18.37 -0.41 -17.65
CA LYS A 147 -19.29 -0.03 -18.72
C LYS A 147 -19.72 1.43 -18.67
N THR A 148 -19.89 2.00 -17.49
CA THR A 148 -20.49 3.32 -17.33
C THR A 148 -19.40 4.40 -17.21
N TYR A 149 -18.57 4.30 -16.19
CA TYR A 149 -17.51 5.28 -15.89
C TYR A 149 -16.23 4.55 -15.50
N ASN A 150 -15.19 4.66 -16.32
CA ASN A 150 -13.89 4.05 -16.03
C ASN A 150 -12.75 4.95 -16.53
N PRO A 151 -11.89 5.47 -15.64
CA PRO A 151 -11.99 5.37 -14.17
C PRO A 151 -13.15 6.19 -13.59
N LEU A 152 -13.54 5.87 -12.36
CA LEU A 152 -14.33 6.78 -11.52
C LEU A 152 -13.37 7.43 -10.53
N PHE A 153 -13.29 8.76 -10.55
CA PHE A 153 -12.44 9.55 -9.65
C PHE A 153 -13.33 10.33 -8.67
N ILE A 154 -13.21 10.04 -7.38
CA ILE A 154 -14.00 10.66 -6.32
C ILE A 154 -13.08 11.58 -5.52
N TYR A 155 -13.44 12.86 -5.40
CA TYR A 155 -12.64 13.76 -4.58
C TYR A 155 -13.48 14.56 -3.59
N GLY A 156 -12.81 15.12 -2.58
CA GLY A 156 -13.43 15.93 -1.55
C GLY A 156 -12.60 15.96 -0.27
N GLY A 157 -12.94 16.85 0.63
CA GLY A 157 -12.24 17.05 1.89
C GLY A 157 -12.14 15.78 2.75
N VAL A 158 -11.35 15.86 3.83
CA VAL A 158 -11.18 14.76 4.78
C VAL A 158 -12.49 14.48 5.51
N GLY A 159 -12.83 13.19 5.72
CA GLY A 159 -14.00 12.78 6.49
C GLY A 159 -15.34 12.83 5.77
N LEU A 160 -15.40 13.21 4.48
CA LEU A 160 -16.64 13.35 3.71
C LEU A 160 -17.23 12.04 3.21
N GLY A 161 -16.56 10.89 3.43
CA GLY A 161 -17.10 9.57 3.09
C GLY A 161 -16.57 8.93 1.82
N LYS A 162 -15.47 9.44 1.24
CA LYS A 162 -14.81 8.83 0.05
C LYS A 162 -14.51 7.34 0.24
N THR A 163 -13.77 7.01 1.31
CA THR A 163 -13.46 5.62 1.70
C THR A 163 -14.71 4.78 1.87
N HIS A 164 -15.79 5.33 2.44
CA HIS A 164 -17.06 4.64 2.58
C HIS A 164 -17.63 4.23 1.22
N LEU A 165 -17.67 5.16 0.26
CA LEU A 165 -18.17 4.89 -1.08
C LEU A 165 -17.31 3.85 -1.83
N LEU A 166 -15.98 3.90 -1.70
CA LEU A 166 -15.12 2.87 -2.28
C LEU A 166 -15.48 1.46 -1.77
N HIS A 167 -15.61 1.32 -0.44
CA HIS A 167 -16.03 0.04 0.15
C HIS A 167 -17.44 -0.38 -0.28
N ALA A 168 -18.37 0.58 -0.36
CA ALA A 168 -19.74 0.33 -0.79
C ALA A 168 -19.79 -0.23 -2.21
N ILE A 169 -19.03 0.33 -3.15
CA ILE A 169 -18.87 -0.21 -4.52
C ILE A 169 -18.39 -1.66 -4.47
N GLY A 170 -17.35 -1.93 -3.68
CA GLY A 170 -16.77 -3.26 -3.55
C GLY A 170 -17.76 -4.29 -3.00
N HIS A 171 -18.52 -3.92 -1.97
CA HIS A 171 -19.60 -4.77 -1.42
C HIS A 171 -20.69 -5.02 -2.43
N HIS A 172 -21.16 -3.98 -3.10
CA HIS A 172 -22.24 -4.07 -4.09
C HIS A 172 -21.84 -4.97 -5.27
N ALA A 173 -20.63 -4.79 -5.80
CA ALA A 173 -20.10 -5.63 -6.88
C ALA A 173 -20.00 -7.11 -6.46
N ARG A 174 -19.51 -7.42 -5.25
CA ARG A 174 -19.43 -8.80 -4.73
C ARG A 174 -20.80 -9.43 -4.46
N GLN A 175 -21.79 -8.64 -4.06
CA GLN A 175 -23.17 -9.13 -3.89
C GLN A 175 -23.78 -9.58 -5.23
N ARG A 176 -23.45 -8.89 -6.32
CA ARG A 176 -23.96 -9.22 -7.67
C ARG A 176 -23.23 -10.40 -8.31
N ASP A 177 -21.91 -10.45 -8.19
CA ASP A 177 -21.10 -11.59 -8.61
C ASP A 177 -20.01 -11.90 -7.56
N PRO A 178 -20.21 -12.94 -6.75
CA PRO A 178 -19.25 -13.35 -5.73
C PRO A 178 -17.87 -13.78 -6.28
N ARG A 179 -17.74 -13.98 -7.59
CA ARG A 179 -16.48 -14.39 -8.23
C ARG A 179 -15.59 -13.21 -8.58
N ILE A 180 -16.11 -11.99 -8.50
CA ILE A 180 -15.36 -10.77 -8.82
C ILE A 180 -14.17 -10.63 -7.88
N ARG A 181 -12.99 -10.43 -8.48
CA ARG A 181 -11.75 -10.16 -7.76
C ARG A 181 -11.66 -8.66 -7.48
N VAL A 182 -12.03 -8.29 -6.25
CA VAL A 182 -12.01 -6.91 -5.76
C VAL A 182 -10.81 -6.71 -4.85
N SER A 183 -10.04 -5.66 -5.09
CA SER A 183 -9.03 -5.20 -4.15
C SER A 183 -9.30 -3.75 -3.75
N TYR A 184 -9.42 -3.51 -2.44
CA TYR A 184 -9.32 -2.19 -1.83
C TYR A 184 -7.91 -2.01 -1.28
N VAL A 185 -7.26 -0.90 -1.62
CA VAL A 185 -5.91 -0.60 -1.18
C VAL A 185 -5.72 0.91 -1.04
N SER A 186 -5.07 1.38 0.03
CA SER A 186 -4.59 2.75 0.07
C SER A 186 -3.37 2.91 -0.83
N SER A 187 -3.15 4.09 -1.38
CA SER A 187 -1.97 4.35 -2.21
C SER A 187 -0.65 4.20 -1.44
N GLU A 188 -0.66 4.43 -0.12
CA GLU A 188 0.49 4.14 0.74
C GLU A 188 0.77 2.62 0.81
N LYS A 189 -0.28 1.80 0.96
CA LYS A 189 -0.13 0.34 0.95
C LYS A 189 0.37 -0.16 -0.40
N PHE A 190 -0.17 0.36 -1.51
CA PHE A 190 0.31 0.05 -2.85
C PHE A 190 1.81 0.36 -2.99
N THR A 191 2.25 1.54 -2.51
CA THR A 191 3.66 1.94 -2.49
C THR A 191 4.51 0.96 -1.67
N ASN A 192 4.05 0.60 -0.47
CA ASN A 192 4.77 -0.31 0.41
C ASN A 192 4.83 -1.75 -0.17
N ASP A 193 3.74 -2.22 -0.78
CA ASP A 193 3.70 -3.51 -1.46
C ASP A 193 4.67 -3.52 -2.66
N LEU A 194 4.78 -2.43 -3.42
CA LEU A 194 5.76 -2.28 -4.51
C LEU A 194 7.20 -2.29 -3.98
N ILE A 195 7.50 -1.49 -2.95
CA ILE A 195 8.83 -1.46 -2.33
C ILE A 195 9.23 -2.86 -1.85
N ASN A 196 8.32 -3.57 -1.21
CA ASN A 196 8.56 -4.93 -0.76
C ASN A 196 8.77 -5.90 -1.93
N ALA A 197 7.96 -5.77 -3.00
CA ALA A 197 8.11 -6.60 -4.19
C ALA A 197 9.47 -6.39 -4.87
N ILE A 198 9.94 -5.15 -4.98
CA ILE A 198 11.27 -4.83 -5.49
C ILE A 198 12.35 -5.41 -4.56
N ARG A 199 12.18 -5.25 -3.25
CA ARG A 199 13.13 -5.69 -2.22
C ARG A 199 13.33 -7.21 -2.20
N PHE A 200 12.26 -7.97 -2.45
CA PHE A 200 12.26 -9.44 -2.38
C PHE A 200 12.22 -10.11 -3.76
N ASP A 201 12.51 -9.34 -4.83
CA ASP A 201 12.47 -9.80 -6.23
C ASP A 201 11.15 -10.49 -6.62
N ALA A 202 10.03 -9.98 -6.08
CA ALA A 202 8.67 -10.47 -6.25
C ALA A 202 7.81 -9.51 -7.10
N THR A 203 8.44 -8.81 -8.05
CA THR A 203 7.73 -7.82 -8.89
C THR A 203 6.73 -8.47 -9.83
N VAL A 204 6.98 -9.71 -10.27
CA VAL A 204 6.05 -10.48 -11.09
C VAL A 204 4.79 -10.84 -10.29
N GLU A 205 4.92 -11.27 -9.04
CA GLU A 205 3.80 -11.57 -8.14
C GLU A 205 2.99 -10.32 -7.82
N PHE A 206 3.67 -9.19 -7.60
CA PHE A 206 3.03 -7.88 -7.40
C PHE A 206 2.17 -7.50 -8.61
N ARG A 207 2.73 -7.57 -9.82
CA ARG A 207 2.01 -7.29 -11.07
C ARG A 207 0.85 -8.23 -11.28
N ASN A 208 1.06 -9.52 -11.11
CA ASN A 208 0.00 -10.53 -11.23
C ASN A 208 -1.14 -10.27 -10.24
N ARG A 209 -0.82 -9.87 -9.01
CA ARG A 209 -1.80 -9.55 -7.98
C ARG A 209 -2.69 -8.36 -8.36
N TYR A 210 -2.08 -7.23 -8.78
CA TYR A 210 -2.83 -6.01 -9.05
C TYR A 210 -3.46 -5.99 -10.44
N ARG A 211 -2.80 -6.55 -11.45
CA ARG A 211 -3.27 -6.54 -12.84
C ARG A 211 -4.30 -7.63 -13.15
N SER A 212 -4.48 -8.62 -12.26
CA SER A 212 -5.49 -9.67 -12.42
C SER A 212 -6.86 -9.33 -11.81
N LEU A 213 -7.02 -8.15 -11.21
CA LEU A 213 -8.26 -7.72 -10.56
C LEU A 213 -9.35 -7.43 -11.58
N ASP A 214 -10.61 -7.59 -11.16
CA ASP A 214 -11.78 -7.14 -11.92
C ASP A 214 -12.25 -5.75 -11.47
N LEU A 215 -11.95 -5.39 -10.20
CA LEU A 215 -12.23 -4.09 -9.61
C LEU A 215 -11.06 -3.66 -8.70
N LEU A 216 -10.39 -2.57 -9.05
CA LEU A 216 -9.38 -1.91 -8.23
C LEU A 216 -9.99 -0.66 -7.57
N LEU A 217 -10.02 -0.65 -6.24
CA LEU A 217 -10.41 0.48 -5.41
C LEU A 217 -9.16 1.03 -4.74
N ILE A 218 -8.70 2.20 -5.18
CA ILE A 218 -7.51 2.83 -4.63
C ILE A 218 -7.88 4.10 -3.88
N ASP A 219 -7.49 4.16 -2.61
CA ASP A 219 -7.82 5.25 -1.70
C ASP A 219 -6.64 6.21 -1.52
N ASP A 220 -6.97 7.51 -1.43
CA ASP A 220 -6.03 8.58 -1.15
C ASP A 220 -4.84 8.63 -2.12
N ILE A 221 -5.14 8.68 -3.44
CA ILE A 221 -4.12 8.63 -4.51
C ILE A 221 -3.08 9.74 -4.42
N GLN A 222 -3.39 10.87 -3.77
CA GLN A 222 -2.45 11.98 -3.58
C GLN A 222 -1.15 11.56 -2.89
N PHE A 223 -1.11 10.47 -2.14
CA PHE A 223 0.11 10.00 -1.47
C PHE A 223 1.14 9.32 -2.39
N ILE A 224 0.83 9.11 -3.69
CA ILE A 224 1.88 8.74 -4.66
C ILE A 224 2.63 9.95 -5.21
N ALA A 225 2.17 11.17 -4.94
CA ALA A 225 2.82 12.40 -5.37
C ALA A 225 4.29 12.43 -4.94
N GLY A 226 5.19 12.81 -5.86
CA GLY A 226 6.63 12.83 -5.63
C GLY A 226 7.33 11.47 -5.57
N LYS A 227 6.62 10.35 -5.80
CA LYS A 227 7.18 9.00 -5.81
C LYS A 227 7.22 8.44 -7.23
N GLU A 228 8.19 8.88 -8.05
CA GLU A 228 8.27 8.60 -9.47
C GLU A 228 8.10 7.11 -9.81
N ARG A 229 8.86 6.21 -9.17
CA ARG A 229 8.77 4.76 -9.42
C ARG A 229 7.38 4.18 -9.08
N THR A 230 6.74 4.72 -8.04
CA THR A 230 5.37 4.29 -7.69
C THR A 230 4.37 4.78 -8.72
N GLN A 231 4.54 6.02 -9.20
CA GLN A 231 3.70 6.57 -10.26
C GLN A 231 3.86 5.79 -11.56
N GLU A 232 5.09 5.42 -11.92
CA GLU A 232 5.38 4.59 -13.11
C GLU A 232 4.71 3.22 -13.03
N GLU A 233 4.89 2.46 -11.94
CA GLU A 233 4.27 1.13 -11.81
C GLU A 233 2.74 1.23 -11.70
N PHE A 234 2.23 2.29 -11.05
CA PHE A 234 0.79 2.54 -11.01
C PHE A 234 0.22 2.85 -12.41
N PHE A 235 0.94 3.63 -13.22
CA PHE A 235 0.56 3.92 -14.62
C PHE A 235 0.46 2.64 -15.46
N HIS A 236 1.43 1.74 -15.34
CA HIS A 236 1.37 0.45 -16.02
C HIS A 236 0.21 -0.43 -15.51
N THR A 237 0.00 -0.49 -14.20
CA THR A 237 -1.12 -1.22 -13.60
C THR A 237 -2.46 -0.67 -14.05
N PHE A 238 -2.59 0.66 -14.11
CA PHE A 238 -3.78 1.34 -14.61
C PHE A 238 -4.07 0.96 -16.05
N ASN A 239 -3.08 1.06 -16.95
CA ASN A 239 -3.27 0.73 -18.35
C ASN A 239 -3.66 -0.73 -18.56
N ASP A 240 -2.98 -1.68 -17.90
CA ASP A 240 -3.30 -3.12 -18.02
C ASP A 240 -4.74 -3.43 -17.59
N LEU A 241 -5.21 -2.80 -16.51
CA LEU A 241 -6.60 -2.94 -16.06
C LEU A 241 -7.59 -2.29 -17.03
N TYR A 242 -7.30 -1.06 -17.46
CA TYR A 242 -8.16 -0.31 -18.36
C TYR A 242 -8.33 -1.00 -19.71
N ASP A 243 -7.22 -1.42 -20.32
CA ASP A 243 -7.19 -2.11 -21.62
C ASP A 243 -7.85 -3.49 -21.55
N SER A 244 -7.81 -4.14 -20.37
CA SER A 244 -8.52 -5.39 -20.09
C SER A 244 -10.00 -5.18 -19.69
N SER A 245 -10.55 -3.96 -19.83
CA SER A 245 -11.92 -3.61 -19.44
C SER A 245 -12.22 -3.96 -17.98
N LYS A 246 -11.26 -3.69 -17.06
CA LYS A 246 -11.43 -3.83 -15.62
C LYS A 246 -11.73 -2.47 -15.00
N GLN A 247 -12.54 -2.46 -13.95
CA GLN A 247 -12.96 -1.23 -13.29
C GLN A 247 -11.88 -0.68 -12.36
N ILE A 248 -11.65 0.62 -12.48
CA ILE A 248 -10.78 1.38 -11.59
C ILE A 248 -11.61 2.47 -10.92
N VAL A 249 -11.50 2.57 -9.58
CA VAL A 249 -12.10 3.64 -8.77
C VAL A 249 -11.00 4.25 -7.91
N ILE A 250 -10.90 5.57 -7.94
CA ILE A 250 -9.82 6.34 -7.30
C ILE A 250 -10.45 7.36 -6.36
N SER A 251 -9.92 7.50 -5.14
CA SER A 251 -10.26 8.63 -4.27
C SER A 251 -9.07 9.57 -4.08
N SER A 252 -9.38 10.84 -3.80
CA SER A 252 -8.40 11.89 -3.52
C SER A 252 -8.98 12.97 -2.58
N ASP A 253 -8.11 13.74 -1.94
CA ASP A 253 -8.50 14.94 -1.21
C ASP A 253 -8.76 16.15 -2.14
N ARG A 254 -8.30 16.07 -3.41
CA ARG A 254 -8.37 17.14 -4.43
C ARG A 254 -8.50 16.61 -5.84
N VAL A 255 -8.81 17.47 -6.79
CA VAL A 255 -8.90 17.12 -8.23
C VAL A 255 -7.52 16.73 -8.79
N PRO A 256 -7.43 15.93 -9.87
CA PRO A 256 -6.15 15.47 -10.42
C PRO A 256 -5.16 16.59 -10.76
N ARG A 257 -5.65 17.75 -11.24
CA ARG A 257 -4.83 18.92 -11.58
C ARG A 257 -4.16 19.59 -10.40
N GLU A 258 -4.72 19.44 -9.21
CA GLU A 258 -4.22 20.06 -7.98
C GLU A 258 -3.30 19.12 -7.18
N ILE A 259 -3.12 17.88 -7.61
CA ILE A 259 -2.16 16.96 -6.98
C ILE A 259 -0.75 17.39 -7.39
N PRO A 260 0.06 17.91 -6.46
CA PRO A 260 1.40 18.38 -6.79
C PRO A 260 2.29 17.21 -7.21
N THR A 261 3.21 17.44 -8.13
CA THR A 261 4.19 16.43 -8.61
C THR A 261 3.57 15.13 -9.16
N LEU A 262 2.28 15.16 -9.53
CA LEU A 262 1.66 14.07 -10.26
C LEU A 262 2.07 14.17 -11.75
N GLU A 263 2.56 13.06 -12.29
CA GLU A 263 2.94 12.98 -13.70
C GLU A 263 1.76 13.27 -14.63
N GLU A 264 2.01 14.01 -15.70
CA GLU A 264 1.02 14.43 -16.72
C GLU A 264 0.24 13.23 -17.30
N ARG A 265 0.95 12.12 -17.56
CA ARG A 265 0.34 10.90 -18.09
C ARG A 265 -0.68 10.27 -17.12
N LEU A 266 -0.44 10.29 -15.81
CA LEU A 266 -1.40 9.82 -14.80
C LEU A 266 -2.57 10.79 -14.65
N ARG A 267 -2.28 12.10 -14.64
CA ARG A 267 -3.31 13.14 -14.59
C ARG A 267 -4.31 12.96 -15.72
N SER A 268 -3.83 12.84 -16.96
CA SER A 268 -4.67 12.60 -18.13
C SER A 268 -5.52 11.33 -17.98
N ARG A 269 -4.96 10.24 -17.44
CA ARG A 269 -5.70 9.00 -17.21
C ARG A 269 -6.81 9.15 -16.16
N PHE A 270 -6.57 9.89 -15.08
CA PHE A 270 -7.57 10.14 -14.04
C PHE A 270 -8.72 11.01 -14.56
N GLU A 271 -8.44 11.91 -15.50
CA GLU A 271 -9.43 12.79 -16.12
C GLU A 271 -10.23 12.13 -17.27
N TRP A 272 -9.83 10.95 -17.74
CA TRP A 272 -10.51 10.26 -18.85
C TRP A 272 -11.92 9.79 -18.53
N GLY A 273 -12.18 9.45 -17.26
CA GLY A 273 -13.46 8.94 -16.81
C GLY A 273 -14.36 10.01 -16.22
N LEU A 274 -15.11 9.64 -15.18
CA LEU A 274 -15.96 10.56 -14.45
C LEU A 274 -15.26 11.06 -13.19
N ILE A 275 -15.26 12.37 -13.00
CA ILE A 275 -14.80 13.02 -11.76
C ILE A 275 -16.04 13.43 -10.97
N ALA A 276 -16.18 12.91 -9.75
CA ALA A 276 -17.30 13.19 -8.86
C ALA A 276 -16.80 13.83 -7.56
N ASP A 277 -17.38 14.97 -7.20
CA ASP A 277 -17.04 15.68 -5.98
C ASP A 277 -17.96 15.30 -4.81
N ILE A 278 -17.41 15.41 -3.61
CA ILE A 278 -18.15 15.34 -2.35
C ILE A 278 -17.89 16.62 -1.59
N GLN A 279 -18.96 17.42 -1.43
CA GLN A 279 -18.90 18.66 -0.68
C GLN A 279 -19.25 18.46 0.80
N PRO A 280 -18.88 19.40 1.69
CA PRO A 280 -19.31 19.34 3.08
C PRO A 280 -20.82 19.23 3.20
N PRO A 281 -21.33 18.33 4.07
CA PRO A 281 -22.76 18.13 4.23
C PRO A 281 -23.45 19.36 4.85
N ASP A 282 -24.66 19.66 4.40
CA ASP A 282 -25.53 20.64 5.02
C ASP A 282 -26.00 20.19 6.41
N LEU A 283 -26.69 21.09 7.12
CA LEU A 283 -27.13 20.83 8.49
C LEU A 283 -28.06 19.60 8.59
N GLU A 284 -28.94 19.43 7.61
CA GLU A 284 -29.91 18.33 7.59
C GLU A 284 -29.18 17.01 7.37
N THR A 285 -28.27 16.96 6.41
CA THR A 285 -27.44 15.79 6.15
C THR A 285 -26.55 15.45 7.34
N LYS A 286 -25.92 16.44 8.02
CA LYS A 286 -25.16 16.22 9.25
C LYS A 286 -26.02 15.58 10.34
N ALA A 287 -27.23 16.11 10.58
CA ALA A 287 -28.17 15.57 11.57
C ALA A 287 -28.60 14.12 11.21
N ALA A 288 -28.85 13.85 9.93
CA ALA A 288 -29.17 12.50 9.45
C ALA A 288 -27.99 11.51 9.64
N ILE A 289 -26.75 11.94 9.39
CA ILE A 289 -25.54 11.15 9.64
C ILE A 289 -25.42 10.80 11.13
N LEU A 290 -25.62 11.79 12.01
CA LEU A 290 -25.53 11.59 13.46
C LEU A 290 -26.59 10.57 13.94
N ARG A 291 -27.85 10.72 13.50
CA ARG A 291 -28.92 9.77 13.82
C ARG A 291 -28.62 8.35 13.34
N LYS A 292 -28.15 8.22 12.11
CA LYS A 292 -27.81 6.90 11.54
C LYS A 292 -26.66 6.24 12.29
N LYS A 293 -25.61 7.00 12.67
CA LYS A 293 -24.51 6.49 13.50
C LYS A 293 -24.98 6.10 14.91
N ALA A 294 -25.82 6.91 15.55
CA ALA A 294 -26.38 6.60 16.85
C ALA A 294 -27.22 5.30 16.82
N GLN A 295 -28.08 5.18 15.81
CA GLN A 295 -28.88 3.96 15.59
C GLN A 295 -27.99 2.72 15.41
N ALA A 296 -26.91 2.81 14.62
CA ALA A 296 -25.99 1.71 14.41
C ALA A 296 -25.23 1.29 15.70
N GLN A 297 -25.14 2.19 16.68
CA GLN A 297 -24.55 1.94 18.01
C GLN A 297 -25.57 1.60 19.10
N GLY A 298 -26.86 1.52 18.74
CA GLY A 298 -27.93 1.27 19.71
C GLY A 298 -28.20 2.43 20.66
N VAL A 299 -27.74 3.65 20.32
CA VAL A 299 -27.92 4.86 21.13
C VAL A 299 -29.12 5.65 20.63
N ARG A 300 -30.03 6.00 21.54
CA ARG A 300 -31.16 6.89 21.24
C ARG A 300 -30.68 8.34 21.29
N LEU A 301 -30.63 9.00 20.16
CA LEU A 301 -30.24 10.40 19.99
C LEU A 301 -31.48 11.26 19.75
N PRO A 302 -31.89 12.14 20.70
CA PRO A 302 -32.98 13.09 20.47
C PRO A 302 -32.69 14.06 19.32
N ASP A 303 -33.74 14.50 18.60
CA ASP A 303 -33.59 15.37 17.44
C ASP A 303 -32.96 16.72 17.80
N GLU A 304 -33.33 17.30 18.94
CA GLU A 304 -32.73 18.55 19.43
C GLU A 304 -31.21 18.44 19.66
N VAL A 305 -30.78 17.31 20.24
CA VAL A 305 -29.36 17.03 20.49
C VAL A 305 -28.63 16.79 19.17
N SER A 306 -29.24 16.06 18.22
CA SER A 306 -28.65 15.82 16.91
C SER A 306 -28.44 17.13 16.12
N LEU A 307 -29.42 18.05 16.16
CA LEU A 307 -29.34 19.35 15.53
C LEU A 307 -28.30 20.26 16.23
N PHE A 308 -28.28 20.23 17.56
CA PHE A 308 -27.27 20.98 18.32
C PHE A 308 -25.85 20.55 17.95
N ILE A 309 -25.58 19.24 17.93
CA ILE A 309 -24.26 18.73 17.53
C ILE A 309 -23.96 19.10 16.07
N ALA A 310 -24.92 18.91 15.16
CA ALA A 310 -24.74 19.20 13.73
C ALA A 310 -24.38 20.68 13.44
N LYS A 311 -24.85 21.62 14.27
CA LYS A 311 -24.51 23.06 14.18
C LYS A 311 -23.09 23.37 14.65
N HIS A 312 -22.54 22.60 15.60
CA HIS A 312 -21.26 22.88 16.23
C HIS A 312 -20.09 22.05 15.70
N VAL A 313 -20.38 20.94 14.99
CA VAL A 313 -19.37 20.14 14.33
C VAL A 313 -19.11 20.71 12.92
N LYS A 314 -17.84 21.08 12.68
CA LYS A 314 -17.38 21.57 11.38
C LYS A 314 -17.26 20.45 10.36
#